data_d88f2c6dc096ac54252c71613e79e915
#
_entry.id   d88f2c6dc096ac54252c71613e79e915
#
_cell.length_a   1.000
_cell.length_b   1.000
_cell.length_c   1.000
_cell.angle_alpha   90.00
_cell.angle_beta   90.00
_cell.angle_gamma   90.00
#
_symmetry.space_group_name_H-M   'P 1'
#
loop_
_entity.id
_entity.type
_entity.pdbx_description
1 polymer ?
#
loop_
_entity_poly.entity_id
_entity_poly.type
_entity_poly.pdbx_seq_one_letter_code
_entity_poly.pdbx_strand_id
1 'polypeptide(L)'
;VFNPTGKKHTGTLIFFHGSGDTGNGLTEWIRFLLGRDMEFPHIKVIIPTAPVQPYTPMGGENSNVWFNRKRIEMDCPEIRTSLASIYDTMNELLVREVAAGVPLSRIIVGGFSMGGALALHTAYHLNRDLGGVFAISSFLNTGSIVYDSLDSVSSDERLPELLMMHGERDTLVPIEWGQTTFDELAKLGVRGQFIAHPNALHEIKKDQLMRVIDWVQKLIPEPVDEKSPSPPPKESKSSKKGKL
;
A
#
# COMPACT_ATOMS: atom_id res chain seq x y z
N VAL A 1 10.19 6.74 -10.34
CA VAL A 1 9.66 5.48 -10.87
C VAL A 1 10.83 4.51 -11.06
N PHE A 2 10.67 3.28 -10.55
CA PHE A 2 11.61 2.18 -10.77
C PHE A 2 10.93 1.13 -11.64
N ASN A 3 11.50 0.86 -12.81
CA ASN A 3 11.02 -0.21 -13.67
C ASN A 3 11.45 -1.57 -13.12
N PRO A 4 10.74 -2.66 -13.46
CA PRO A 4 11.15 -4.01 -13.12
C PRO A 4 12.60 -4.29 -13.57
N THR A 5 13.38 -4.94 -12.71
CA THR A 5 14.76 -5.34 -13.08
C THR A 5 14.81 -6.55 -14.00
N GLY A 6 13.71 -7.31 -14.09
CA GLY A 6 13.51 -8.40 -15.03
C GLY A 6 12.88 -7.96 -16.35
N LYS A 7 12.55 -8.93 -17.20
CA LYS A 7 12.06 -8.68 -18.56
C LYS A 7 10.57 -8.33 -18.68
N LYS A 8 9.75 -8.64 -17.67
CA LYS A 8 8.28 -8.49 -17.73
C LYS A 8 7.79 -7.57 -16.63
N HIS A 9 6.95 -6.61 -16.97
CA HIS A 9 6.18 -5.82 -16.03
C HIS A 9 4.82 -6.52 -15.81
N THR A 10 4.62 -7.12 -14.65
CA THR A 10 3.40 -7.89 -14.34
C THR A 10 2.72 -7.47 -13.05
N GLY A 11 3.23 -6.46 -12.37
CA GLY A 11 2.65 -5.89 -11.16
C GLY A 11 3.12 -4.47 -10.94
N THR A 12 2.39 -3.70 -10.16
CA THR A 12 2.74 -2.32 -9.81
C THR A 12 2.56 -2.09 -8.32
N LEU A 13 3.54 -1.43 -7.72
CA LEU A 13 3.47 -0.88 -6.38
C LEU A 13 3.45 0.65 -6.47
N ILE A 14 2.44 1.29 -5.90
CA ILE A 14 2.35 2.74 -5.79
C ILE A 14 2.53 3.10 -4.31
N PHE A 15 3.57 3.90 -3.99
CA PHE A 15 3.91 4.27 -2.62
C PHE A 15 3.81 5.79 -2.43
N PHE A 16 2.87 6.24 -1.62
CA PHE A 16 2.57 7.65 -1.35
C PHE A 16 3.35 8.16 -0.14
N HIS A 17 4.01 9.30 -0.28
CA HIS A 17 4.74 9.98 0.82
C HIS A 17 3.79 10.66 1.81
N GLY A 18 4.30 11.05 2.98
CA GLY A 18 3.58 11.84 3.98
C GLY A 18 3.42 13.30 3.58
N SER A 19 2.61 14.05 4.35
CA SER A 19 2.42 15.50 4.11
C SER A 19 3.73 16.25 4.21
N GLY A 20 3.98 17.14 3.24
CA GLY A 20 5.17 18.01 3.19
C GLY A 20 6.40 17.39 2.56
N ASP A 21 6.39 16.08 2.29
CA ASP A 21 7.48 15.39 1.62
C ASP A 21 7.26 15.38 0.09
N THR A 22 8.10 14.65 -0.62
CA THR A 22 8.04 14.45 -2.07
C THR A 22 8.33 12.98 -2.42
N GLY A 23 7.99 12.57 -3.63
CA GLY A 23 8.37 11.25 -4.13
C GLY A 23 9.87 11.03 -4.13
N ASN A 24 10.67 12.09 -4.37
CA ASN A 24 12.13 12.01 -4.29
C ASN A 24 12.61 11.85 -2.84
N GLY A 25 12.08 12.66 -1.90
CA GLY A 25 12.42 12.56 -0.48
C GLY A 25 12.12 11.17 0.09
N LEU A 26 10.92 10.63 -0.18
CA LEU A 26 10.59 9.26 0.20
C LEU A 26 11.53 8.22 -0.46
N THR A 27 11.90 8.41 -1.73
CA THR A 27 12.85 7.53 -2.43
C THR A 27 14.20 7.53 -1.76
N GLU A 28 14.75 8.70 -1.43
CA GLU A 28 16.03 8.85 -0.76
C GLU A 28 16.02 8.21 0.64
N TRP A 29 14.92 8.40 1.39
CA TRP A 29 14.74 7.79 2.70
C TRP A 29 14.69 6.25 2.63
N ILE A 30 13.93 5.70 1.67
CA ILE A 30 13.88 4.26 1.41
C ILE A 30 15.28 3.72 1.07
N ARG A 31 16.01 4.41 0.18
CA ARG A 31 17.37 4.04 -0.21
C ARG A 31 18.33 4.07 0.98
N PHE A 32 18.23 5.08 1.83
CA PHE A 32 19.03 5.17 3.05
C PHE A 32 18.77 3.99 3.98
N LEU A 33 17.52 3.64 4.24
CA LEU A 33 17.13 2.56 5.14
C LEU A 33 17.51 1.19 4.60
N LEU A 34 17.28 0.93 3.32
CA LEU A 34 17.52 -0.37 2.71
C LEU A 34 18.97 -0.57 2.25
N GLY A 35 19.74 0.52 2.04
CA GLY A 35 21.03 0.51 1.38
C GLY A 35 20.94 0.25 -0.13
N ARG A 36 19.75 0.29 -0.71
CA ARG A 36 19.44 0.09 -2.13
C ARG A 36 18.10 0.69 -2.50
N ASP A 37 17.79 0.77 -3.77
CA ASP A 37 16.47 1.12 -4.25
C ASP A 37 15.42 0.03 -3.93
N MET A 38 14.16 0.42 -3.85
CA MET A 38 13.05 -0.54 -3.72
C MET A 38 12.69 -1.04 -5.12
N GLU A 39 13.32 -2.11 -5.52
CA GLU A 39 13.18 -2.71 -6.84
C GLU A 39 12.74 -4.17 -6.75
N PHE A 40 12.01 -4.62 -7.77
CA PHE A 40 11.51 -5.99 -7.89
C PHE A 40 11.78 -6.52 -9.31
N PRO A 41 11.90 -7.85 -9.48
CA PRO A 41 12.13 -8.44 -10.82
C PRO A 41 10.99 -8.15 -11.81
N HIS A 42 9.74 -8.07 -11.36
CA HIS A 42 8.55 -8.03 -12.20
C HIS A 42 7.53 -6.96 -11.79
N ILE A 43 7.80 -6.20 -10.72
CA ILE A 43 6.91 -5.15 -10.21
C ILE A 43 7.54 -3.78 -10.45
N LYS A 44 6.81 -2.90 -11.10
CA LYS A 44 7.15 -1.49 -11.23
C LYS A 44 6.81 -0.76 -9.94
N VAL A 45 7.73 0.08 -9.45
CA VAL A 45 7.49 0.91 -8.26
C VAL A 45 7.32 2.36 -8.68
N ILE A 46 6.19 2.95 -8.29
CA ILE A 46 5.84 4.35 -8.56
C ILE A 46 5.78 5.08 -7.22
N ILE A 47 6.60 6.11 -7.06
CA ILE A 47 6.61 6.99 -5.88
C ILE A 47 6.32 8.41 -6.39
N PRO A 48 5.02 8.79 -6.50
CA PRO A 48 4.66 10.10 -7.04
C PRO A 48 4.85 11.21 -6.01
N THR A 49 4.94 12.46 -6.48
CA THR A 49 4.94 13.63 -5.63
C THR A 49 3.55 14.25 -5.61
N ALA A 50 3.04 14.56 -4.42
CA ALA A 50 1.78 15.25 -4.23
C ALA A 50 1.82 16.67 -4.83
N PRO A 51 0.69 17.20 -5.32
CA PRO A 51 0.63 18.59 -5.78
C PRO A 51 0.97 19.57 -4.64
N VAL A 52 1.53 20.72 -5.01
CA VAL A 52 1.72 21.84 -4.09
C VAL A 52 0.39 22.57 -3.95
N GLN A 53 -0.11 22.66 -2.72
CA GLN A 53 -1.37 23.35 -2.42
C GLN A 53 -1.38 23.90 -0.99
N PRO A 54 -2.24 24.88 -0.66
CA PRO A 54 -2.40 25.37 0.68
C PRO A 54 -2.77 24.25 1.67
N TYR A 55 -2.06 24.18 2.79
CA TYR A 55 -2.29 23.16 3.82
C TYR A 55 -2.71 23.81 5.14
N THR A 56 -3.99 23.66 5.51
CA THR A 56 -4.59 24.34 6.66
C THR A 56 -3.88 24.05 7.99
N PRO A 57 -3.44 22.81 8.31
CA PRO A 57 -2.69 22.55 9.54
C PRO A 57 -1.35 23.29 9.66
N MET A 58 -0.82 23.79 8.54
CA MET A 58 0.38 24.64 8.48
C MET A 58 0.02 26.11 8.27
N GLY A 59 -1.13 26.57 8.76
CA GLY A 59 -1.54 27.98 8.64
C GLY A 59 -1.92 28.38 7.21
N GLY A 60 -2.14 27.44 6.30
CA GLY A 60 -2.44 27.69 4.89
C GLY A 60 -1.21 27.88 4.00
N GLU A 61 0.00 27.63 4.52
CA GLU A 61 1.21 27.61 3.69
C GLU A 61 1.16 26.52 2.62
N ASN A 62 1.78 26.79 1.49
CA ASN A 62 1.87 25.83 0.40
C ASN A 62 2.77 24.64 0.77
N SER A 63 2.27 23.44 0.57
CA SER A 63 2.99 22.20 0.89
C SER A 63 2.63 21.10 -0.12
N ASN A 64 3.50 20.12 -0.29
CA ASN A 64 3.21 18.92 -1.06
C ASN A 64 2.29 18.00 -0.24
N VAL A 65 0.98 18.08 -0.46
CA VAL A 65 -0.04 17.33 0.27
C VAL A 65 -1.04 16.73 -0.70
N TRP A 66 -1.51 15.52 -0.42
CA TRP A 66 -2.45 14.80 -1.28
C TRP A 66 -3.84 15.45 -1.24
N PHE A 67 -4.25 15.87 -0.05
CA PHE A 67 -5.51 16.55 0.19
C PHE A 67 -5.36 17.49 1.39
N ASN A 68 -6.24 18.48 1.50
CA ASN A 68 -6.28 19.36 2.66
C ASN A 68 -7.15 18.77 3.78
N ARG A 69 -6.86 19.12 5.01
CA ARG A 69 -7.64 18.81 6.21
C ARG A 69 -7.64 20.01 7.15
N LYS A 70 -8.65 20.14 8.00
CA LYS A 70 -8.70 21.27 8.95
C LYS A 70 -7.68 21.10 10.08
N ARG A 71 -7.54 19.89 10.62
CA ARG A 71 -6.61 19.50 11.68
C ARG A 71 -6.14 18.06 11.50
N ILE A 72 -5.04 17.70 12.12
CA ILE A 72 -4.55 16.32 12.21
C ILE A 72 -5.17 15.74 13.48
N GLU A 73 -6.44 15.34 13.39
CA GLU A 73 -7.22 14.77 14.49
C GLU A 73 -8.22 13.75 13.89
N MET A 74 -8.47 12.67 14.62
CA MET A 74 -9.29 11.58 14.14
C MET A 74 -10.77 11.97 13.98
N ASP A 75 -11.28 12.83 14.88
CA ASP A 75 -12.66 13.32 14.88
C ASP A 75 -12.89 14.51 13.92
N CYS A 76 -11.83 14.98 13.25
CA CYS A 76 -11.95 16.08 12.31
C CYS A 76 -12.64 15.61 11.02
N PRO A 77 -13.73 16.26 10.57
CA PRO A 77 -14.38 15.88 9.32
C PRO A 77 -13.47 16.05 8.11
N GLU A 78 -13.57 15.11 7.17
CA GLU A 78 -12.89 15.17 5.89
C GLU A 78 -13.34 16.35 5.03
N ILE A 79 -12.42 17.00 4.35
CA ILE A 79 -12.73 17.99 3.31
C ILE A 79 -12.95 17.23 2.00
N ARG A 80 -14.17 16.74 1.77
CA ARG A 80 -14.52 15.87 0.63
C ARG A 80 -14.19 16.49 -0.73
N THR A 81 -14.31 17.81 -0.88
CA THR A 81 -13.92 18.52 -2.13
C THR A 81 -12.43 18.43 -2.42
N SER A 82 -11.59 18.46 -1.38
CA SER A 82 -10.14 18.28 -1.54
C SER A 82 -9.76 16.84 -1.87
N LEU A 83 -10.46 15.87 -1.29
CA LEU A 83 -10.31 14.46 -1.64
C LEU A 83 -10.74 14.18 -3.08
N ALA A 84 -11.86 14.71 -3.53
CA ALA A 84 -12.35 14.52 -4.89
C ALA A 84 -11.30 14.92 -5.95
N SER A 85 -10.59 16.02 -5.73
CA SER A 85 -9.54 16.48 -6.65
C SER A 85 -8.39 15.48 -6.83
N ILE A 86 -8.00 14.75 -5.77
CA ILE A 86 -6.92 13.76 -5.86
C ILE A 86 -7.43 12.41 -6.40
N TYR A 87 -8.71 12.10 -6.23
CA TYR A 87 -9.30 10.87 -6.73
C TYR A 87 -9.21 10.72 -8.25
N ASP A 88 -9.45 11.82 -8.98
CA ASP A 88 -9.30 11.82 -10.45
C ASP A 88 -7.87 11.46 -10.84
N THR A 89 -6.88 12.05 -10.18
CA THR A 89 -5.46 11.75 -10.40
C THR A 89 -5.12 10.28 -10.09
N MET A 90 -5.70 9.73 -9.03
CA MET A 90 -5.51 8.31 -8.67
C MET A 90 -6.14 7.39 -9.70
N ASN A 91 -7.35 7.69 -10.14
CA ASN A 91 -8.01 6.92 -11.20
C ASN A 91 -7.21 6.94 -12.50
N GLU A 92 -6.72 8.11 -12.92
CA GLU A 92 -5.84 8.21 -14.10
C GLU A 92 -4.58 7.36 -13.96
N LEU A 93 -3.96 7.35 -12.79
CA LEU A 93 -2.77 6.56 -12.53
C LEU A 93 -3.07 5.06 -12.64
N LEU A 94 -4.17 4.59 -12.06
CA LEU A 94 -4.60 3.19 -12.15
C LEU A 94 -4.93 2.80 -13.60
N VAL A 95 -5.66 3.66 -14.32
CA VAL A 95 -6.01 3.44 -15.75
C VAL A 95 -4.76 3.30 -16.61
N ARG A 96 -3.72 4.09 -16.38
CA ARG A 96 -2.43 3.99 -17.12
C ARG A 96 -1.73 2.64 -16.86
N GLU A 97 -1.74 2.14 -15.63
CA GLU A 97 -1.13 0.85 -15.31
C GLU A 97 -1.94 -0.33 -15.91
N VAL A 98 -3.26 -0.23 -15.90
CA VAL A 98 -4.14 -1.22 -16.56
C VAL A 98 -3.92 -1.21 -18.07
N ALA A 99 -3.83 -0.03 -18.69
CA ALA A 99 -3.52 0.11 -20.11
C ALA A 99 -2.12 -0.43 -20.49
N ALA A 100 -1.18 -0.41 -19.54
CA ALA A 100 0.14 -1.03 -19.69
C ALA A 100 0.12 -2.56 -19.53
N GLY A 101 -1.05 -3.17 -19.28
CA GLY A 101 -1.25 -4.62 -19.19
C GLY A 101 -1.19 -5.20 -17.77
N VAL A 102 -1.20 -4.37 -16.73
CA VAL A 102 -1.23 -4.81 -15.34
C VAL A 102 -2.67 -4.82 -14.83
N PRO A 103 -3.27 -5.99 -14.52
CA PRO A 103 -4.63 -6.02 -13.96
C PRO A 103 -4.66 -5.40 -12.56
N LEU A 104 -5.80 -4.81 -12.17
CA LEU A 104 -5.98 -4.15 -10.86
C LEU A 104 -5.61 -5.06 -9.69
N SER A 105 -5.93 -6.35 -9.77
CA SER A 105 -5.56 -7.35 -8.76
C SER A 105 -4.04 -7.56 -8.60
N ARG A 106 -3.23 -6.98 -9.46
CA ARG A 106 -1.77 -6.98 -9.38
C ARG A 106 -1.19 -5.57 -9.17
N ILE A 107 -2.03 -4.63 -8.74
CA ILE A 107 -1.62 -3.29 -8.29
C ILE A 107 -1.80 -3.22 -6.78
N ILE A 108 -0.74 -2.88 -6.06
CA ILE A 108 -0.77 -2.59 -4.63
C ILE A 108 -0.54 -1.10 -4.46
N VAL A 109 -1.34 -0.49 -3.60
CA VAL A 109 -1.15 0.90 -3.19
C VAL A 109 -0.75 0.95 -1.72
N GLY A 110 0.04 1.91 -1.34
CA GLY A 110 0.37 2.10 0.07
C GLY A 110 0.99 3.45 0.35
N GLY A 111 1.19 3.76 1.61
CA GLY A 111 1.76 5.05 1.96
C GLY A 111 2.10 5.21 3.42
N PHE A 112 2.78 6.33 3.67
CA PHE A 112 3.15 6.79 5.00
C PHE A 112 2.28 8.00 5.39
N SER A 113 1.80 8.03 6.64
CA SER A 113 1.05 9.16 7.19
C SER A 113 -0.15 9.54 6.30
N MET A 114 -0.23 10.76 5.78
CA MET A 114 -1.26 11.18 4.82
C MET A 114 -1.30 10.30 3.56
N GLY A 115 -0.15 9.83 3.09
CA GLY A 115 -0.08 8.91 1.96
C GLY A 115 -0.72 7.55 2.24
N GLY A 116 -0.64 7.07 3.50
CA GLY A 116 -1.35 5.87 3.95
C GLY A 116 -2.86 6.07 3.95
N ALA A 117 -3.35 7.23 4.39
CA ALA A 117 -4.77 7.57 4.30
C ALA A 117 -5.24 7.58 2.84
N LEU A 118 -4.48 8.24 1.92
CA LEU A 118 -4.80 8.22 0.49
C LEU A 118 -4.83 6.79 -0.07
N ALA A 119 -3.91 5.92 0.35
CA ALA A 119 -3.90 4.52 -0.08
C ALA A 119 -5.17 3.78 0.36
N LEU A 120 -5.63 4.00 1.60
CA LEU A 120 -6.88 3.43 2.10
C LEU A 120 -8.10 3.95 1.31
N HIS A 121 -8.15 5.25 1.02
CA HIS A 121 -9.18 5.83 0.15
C HIS A 121 -9.14 5.21 -1.25
N THR A 122 -7.95 5.07 -1.82
CA THR A 122 -7.79 4.50 -3.17
C THR A 122 -8.27 3.05 -3.22
N ALA A 123 -7.94 2.24 -2.21
CA ALA A 123 -8.27 0.82 -2.19
C ALA A 123 -9.73 0.53 -1.84
N TYR A 124 -10.33 1.29 -0.92
CA TYR A 124 -11.65 0.92 -0.37
C TYR A 124 -12.79 1.83 -0.80
N HIS A 125 -12.48 3.04 -1.30
CA HIS A 125 -13.49 3.94 -1.85
C HIS A 125 -13.45 3.97 -3.38
N LEU A 126 -12.24 4.09 -4.01
CA LEU A 126 -12.14 4.25 -5.45
C LEU A 126 -12.15 2.92 -6.21
N ASN A 127 -11.37 1.94 -5.76
CA ASN A 127 -11.19 0.70 -6.53
C ASN A 127 -10.88 -0.52 -5.65
N ARG A 128 -11.89 -1.31 -5.37
CA ARG A 128 -11.82 -2.49 -4.52
C ARG A 128 -11.24 -3.74 -5.19
N ASP A 129 -10.91 -3.66 -6.48
CA ASP A 129 -10.27 -4.76 -7.22
C ASP A 129 -8.74 -4.76 -7.10
N LEU A 130 -8.16 -3.83 -6.32
CA LEU A 130 -6.72 -3.76 -6.10
C LEU A 130 -6.20 -5.02 -5.39
N GLY A 131 -4.95 -5.37 -5.64
CA GLY A 131 -4.29 -6.55 -5.07
C GLY A 131 -4.08 -6.47 -3.56
N GLY A 132 -3.91 -5.28 -3.04
CA GLY A 132 -3.73 -5.02 -1.61
C GLY A 132 -3.44 -3.56 -1.31
N VAL A 133 -3.47 -3.22 -0.01
CA VAL A 133 -3.14 -1.87 0.47
C VAL A 133 -2.32 -1.94 1.75
N PHE A 134 -1.33 -1.05 1.88
CA PHE A 134 -0.65 -0.87 3.16
C PHE A 134 -0.65 0.58 3.62
N ALA A 135 -0.64 0.78 4.95
CA ALA A 135 -0.56 2.09 5.57
C ALA A 135 0.40 2.06 6.77
N ILE A 136 1.36 3.00 6.78
CA ILE A 136 2.35 3.14 7.84
C ILE A 136 2.07 4.44 8.58
N SER A 137 1.89 4.39 9.92
CA SER A 137 1.64 5.55 10.80
C SER A 137 0.52 6.44 10.27
N SER A 138 -0.63 5.84 9.99
CA SER A 138 -1.75 6.47 9.29
C SER A 138 -3.09 6.14 9.95
N PHE A 139 -4.10 6.93 9.61
CA PHE A 139 -5.48 6.75 10.09
C PHE A 139 -6.49 7.30 9.09
N LEU A 140 -7.74 6.86 9.23
CA LEU A 140 -8.93 7.46 8.62
C LEU A 140 -9.69 8.26 9.67
N ASN A 141 -10.30 9.38 9.23
CA ASN A 141 -11.18 10.16 10.10
C ASN A 141 -12.43 9.35 10.48
N THR A 142 -13.00 9.59 11.66
CA THR A 142 -14.16 8.85 12.19
C THR A 142 -15.35 8.81 11.23
N GLY A 143 -15.61 9.88 10.49
CA GLY A 143 -16.65 9.95 9.46
C GLY A 143 -16.12 9.83 8.04
N SER A 144 -15.08 9.00 7.82
CA SER A 144 -14.49 8.85 6.49
C SER A 144 -15.47 8.24 5.49
N ILE A 145 -15.48 8.78 4.27
CA ILE A 145 -16.24 8.23 3.14
C ILE A 145 -15.87 6.77 2.82
N VAL A 146 -14.70 6.32 3.26
CA VAL A 146 -14.24 4.93 3.11
C VAL A 146 -15.19 3.98 3.82
N TYR A 147 -15.59 4.30 5.06
CA TYR A 147 -16.51 3.47 5.83
C TYR A 147 -17.90 3.41 5.16
N ASP A 148 -18.43 4.58 4.71
CA ASP A 148 -19.70 4.65 3.97
C ASP A 148 -19.64 3.76 2.71
N SER A 149 -18.51 3.73 2.02
CA SER A 149 -18.32 2.94 0.79
C SER A 149 -18.28 1.44 1.05
N LEU A 150 -17.81 1.02 2.20
CA LEU A 150 -17.70 -0.39 2.58
C LEU A 150 -18.99 -0.93 3.21
N ASP A 151 -19.78 -0.08 3.85
CA ASP A 151 -21.06 -0.49 4.49
C ASP A 151 -22.06 -1.07 3.49
N SER A 152 -21.96 -0.67 2.22
CA SER A 152 -22.82 -1.16 1.12
C SER A 152 -22.27 -2.41 0.40
N VAL A 153 -21.11 -2.93 0.82
CA VAL A 153 -20.44 -4.06 0.14
C VAL A 153 -21.05 -5.39 0.56
N SER A 154 -21.26 -6.28 -0.41
CA SER A 154 -21.69 -7.65 -0.14
C SER A 154 -20.64 -8.41 0.67
N SER A 155 -21.09 -9.25 1.62
CA SER A 155 -20.21 -10.10 2.42
C SER A 155 -19.33 -11.06 1.59
N ASP A 156 -19.72 -11.34 0.34
CA ASP A 156 -19.03 -12.26 -0.56
C ASP A 156 -18.00 -11.53 -1.45
N GLU A 157 -17.97 -10.19 -1.43
CA GLU A 157 -17.02 -9.41 -2.21
C GLU A 157 -15.62 -9.51 -1.60
N ARG A 158 -14.64 -9.82 -2.44
CA ARG A 158 -13.24 -9.85 -2.00
C ARG A 158 -12.67 -8.43 -1.98
N LEU A 159 -12.37 -7.95 -0.80
CA LEU A 159 -11.68 -6.67 -0.60
C LEU A 159 -10.15 -6.82 -0.65
N PRO A 160 -9.41 -5.77 -1.05
CA PRO A 160 -7.95 -5.74 -0.95
C PRO A 160 -7.46 -6.10 0.45
N GLU A 161 -6.43 -6.97 0.53
CA GLU A 161 -5.81 -7.31 1.82
C GLU A 161 -5.09 -6.08 2.40
N LEU A 162 -5.21 -5.87 3.71
CA LEU A 162 -4.68 -4.72 4.44
C LEU A 162 -3.46 -5.09 5.27
N LEU A 163 -2.37 -4.30 5.13
CA LEU A 163 -1.26 -4.30 6.06
C LEU A 163 -1.14 -2.91 6.69
N MET A 164 -1.47 -2.78 7.98
CA MET A 164 -1.20 -1.57 8.74
C MET A 164 -0.02 -1.77 9.70
N MET A 165 0.83 -0.74 9.78
CA MET A 165 1.97 -0.73 10.70
C MET A 165 2.04 0.63 11.39
N HIS A 166 2.33 0.64 12.70
CA HIS A 166 2.33 1.87 13.48
C HIS A 166 3.39 1.87 14.57
N GLY A 167 4.00 3.05 14.80
CA GLY A 167 4.93 3.23 15.90
C GLY A 167 4.18 3.42 17.22
N GLU A 168 4.54 2.64 18.26
CA GLU A 168 3.94 2.79 19.60
C GLU A 168 4.28 4.13 20.27
N ARG A 169 5.34 4.79 19.81
CA ARG A 169 5.80 6.08 20.33
C ARG A 169 5.51 7.24 19.38
N ASP A 170 4.59 7.05 18.44
CA ASP A 170 4.16 8.07 17.52
C ASP A 170 3.33 9.14 18.27
N THR A 171 3.89 10.35 18.38
CA THR A 171 3.26 11.47 19.07
C THR A 171 2.50 12.42 18.13
N LEU A 172 2.65 12.26 16.81
CA LEU A 172 1.92 13.05 15.82
C LEU A 172 0.62 12.37 15.41
N VAL A 173 0.67 11.07 15.17
CA VAL A 173 -0.48 10.21 14.91
C VAL A 173 -0.48 9.10 15.95
N PRO A 174 -1.20 9.25 17.07
CA PRO A 174 -1.27 8.24 18.11
C PRO A 174 -1.64 6.86 17.55
N ILE A 175 -0.99 5.80 18.04
CA ILE A 175 -1.21 4.42 17.56
C ILE A 175 -2.67 4.00 17.66
N GLU A 176 -3.38 4.50 18.66
CA GLU A 176 -4.81 4.25 18.88
C GLU A 176 -5.67 4.65 17.67
N TRP A 177 -5.27 5.69 16.92
CA TRP A 177 -5.98 6.12 15.73
C TRP A 177 -5.81 5.11 14.59
N GLY A 178 -4.59 4.59 14.43
CA GLY A 178 -4.32 3.52 13.47
C GLY A 178 -5.04 2.21 13.83
N GLN A 179 -5.02 1.83 15.12
CA GLN A 179 -5.71 0.65 15.61
C GLN A 179 -7.23 0.76 15.42
N THR A 180 -7.81 1.91 15.78
CA THR A 180 -9.25 2.17 15.57
C THR A 180 -9.61 2.07 14.09
N THR A 181 -8.79 2.66 13.21
CA THR A 181 -9.00 2.56 11.76
C THR A 181 -9.00 1.11 11.29
N PHE A 182 -8.03 0.31 11.74
CA PHE A 182 -7.95 -1.11 11.40
C PHE A 182 -9.17 -1.90 11.90
N ASP A 183 -9.58 -1.68 13.15
CA ASP A 183 -10.71 -2.37 13.76
C ASP A 183 -12.04 -2.03 13.07
N GLU A 184 -12.26 -0.77 12.70
CA GLU A 184 -13.45 -0.36 11.93
C GLU A 184 -13.47 -0.98 10.52
N LEU A 185 -12.32 -1.00 9.83
CA LEU A 185 -12.20 -1.65 8.52
C LEU A 185 -12.45 -3.17 8.64
N ALA A 186 -11.94 -3.81 9.70
CA ALA A 186 -12.15 -5.24 9.94
C ALA A 186 -13.61 -5.59 10.19
N LYS A 187 -14.37 -4.74 10.92
CA LYS A 187 -15.83 -4.90 11.11
C LYS A 187 -16.59 -4.84 9.78
N LEU A 188 -16.08 -4.11 8.81
CA LEU A 188 -16.62 -3.97 7.46
C LEU A 188 -16.11 -5.04 6.47
N GLY A 189 -15.50 -6.11 6.97
CA GLY A 189 -15.07 -7.26 6.18
C GLY A 189 -13.66 -7.17 5.59
N VAL A 190 -12.91 -6.12 5.86
CA VAL A 190 -11.51 -6.02 5.42
C VAL A 190 -10.67 -7.02 6.19
N ARG A 191 -9.90 -7.85 5.47
CA ARG A 191 -8.93 -8.80 6.06
C ARG A 191 -7.54 -8.20 6.03
N GLY A 192 -6.77 -8.41 7.10
CA GLY A 192 -5.42 -7.88 7.14
C GLY A 192 -4.70 -8.10 8.46
N GLN A 193 -3.63 -7.33 8.64
CA GLN A 193 -2.80 -7.36 9.84
C GLN A 193 -2.54 -5.93 10.31
N PHE A 194 -2.57 -5.73 11.63
CA PHE A 194 -2.06 -4.55 12.30
C PHE A 194 -0.79 -4.91 13.07
N ILE A 195 0.31 -4.18 12.86
CA ILE A 195 1.60 -4.46 13.48
C ILE A 195 2.09 -3.21 14.20
N ALA A 196 2.16 -3.28 15.52
CA ALA A 196 2.77 -2.25 16.35
C ALA A 196 4.30 -2.39 16.36
N HIS A 197 5.00 -1.27 16.29
CA HIS A 197 6.47 -1.20 16.35
C HIS A 197 6.91 -0.48 17.63
N PRO A 198 7.43 -1.20 18.65
CA PRO A 198 7.61 -0.68 20.01
C PRO A 198 8.50 0.56 20.13
N ASN A 199 9.47 0.73 19.26
CA ASN A 199 10.44 1.83 19.34
C ASN A 199 10.35 2.82 18.19
N ALA A 200 9.28 2.78 17.38
CA ALA A 200 9.09 3.71 16.28
C ALA A 200 8.30 4.95 16.73
N LEU A 201 8.74 6.10 16.27
CA LEU A 201 8.05 7.39 16.32
C LEU A 201 7.20 7.55 15.04
N HIS A 202 6.89 8.80 14.65
CA HIS A 202 6.24 9.10 13.35
C HIS A 202 7.26 9.03 12.22
N GLU A 203 7.65 7.82 11.86
CA GLU A 203 8.73 7.56 10.89
C GLU A 203 8.54 6.20 10.19
N ILE A 204 9.22 6.05 9.06
CA ILE A 204 9.36 4.73 8.41
C ILE A 204 10.66 4.09 8.90
N LYS A 205 10.58 2.85 9.35
CA LYS A 205 11.73 2.02 9.75
C LYS A 205 12.10 0.99 8.68
N LYS A 206 13.35 0.50 8.74
CA LYS A 206 13.85 -0.52 7.82
C LYS A 206 13.04 -1.84 7.88
N ASP A 207 12.70 -2.29 9.07
CA ASP A 207 11.93 -3.52 9.28
C ASP A 207 10.52 -3.43 8.72
N GLN A 208 9.88 -2.24 8.81
CA GLN A 208 8.59 -1.97 8.16
C GLN A 208 8.72 -2.09 6.63
N LEU A 209 9.76 -1.49 6.03
CA LEU A 209 9.99 -1.59 4.58
C LEU A 209 10.26 -3.03 4.14
N MET A 210 11.06 -3.79 4.91
CA MET A 210 11.29 -5.21 4.63
C MET A 210 9.99 -6.01 4.69
N ARG A 211 9.14 -5.74 5.68
CA ARG A 211 7.82 -6.36 5.78
C ARG A 211 6.92 -6.01 4.57
N VAL A 212 6.93 -4.75 4.12
CA VAL A 212 6.19 -4.34 2.90
C VAL A 212 6.71 -5.11 1.69
N ILE A 213 8.03 -5.21 1.50
CA ILE A 213 8.64 -5.92 0.37
C ILE A 213 8.19 -7.40 0.35
N ASP A 214 8.32 -8.10 1.48
CA ASP A 214 7.94 -9.50 1.59
C ASP A 214 6.43 -9.70 1.35
N TRP A 215 5.61 -8.81 1.90
CA TRP A 215 4.15 -8.86 1.74
C TRP A 215 3.71 -8.58 0.30
N VAL A 216 4.33 -7.60 -0.36
CA VAL A 216 4.08 -7.29 -1.78
C VAL A 216 4.43 -8.49 -2.66
N GLN A 217 5.59 -9.12 -2.45
CA GLN A 217 6.00 -10.30 -3.23
C GLN A 217 5.08 -11.51 -3.00
N LYS A 218 4.53 -11.65 -1.80
CA LYS A 218 3.54 -12.70 -1.50
C LYS A 218 2.23 -12.47 -2.23
N LEU A 219 1.73 -11.23 -2.29
CA LEU A 219 0.46 -10.90 -2.95
C LEU A 219 0.58 -10.87 -4.48
N ILE A 220 1.73 -10.43 -4.98
CA ILE A 220 2.00 -10.34 -6.42
C ILE A 220 3.24 -11.21 -6.72
N PRO A 221 3.14 -12.54 -6.69
CA PRO A 221 4.27 -13.41 -7.01
C PRO A 221 4.67 -13.25 -8.48
N GLU A 222 5.93 -13.56 -8.78
CA GLU A 222 6.40 -13.61 -10.17
C GLU A 222 5.62 -14.69 -10.94
N PRO A 223 5.08 -14.36 -12.12
CA PRO A 223 4.39 -15.38 -12.93
C PRO A 223 5.32 -16.53 -13.25
N VAL A 224 4.86 -17.77 -13.04
CA VAL A 224 5.58 -18.97 -13.46
C VAL A 224 5.53 -19.01 -14.98
N ASP A 225 6.69 -19.05 -15.64
CA ASP A 225 6.74 -19.29 -17.09
C ASP A 225 6.23 -20.72 -17.36
N GLU A 226 5.06 -20.84 -17.98
CA GLU A 226 4.45 -22.14 -18.38
C GLU A 226 5.32 -22.99 -19.32
N LYS A 227 6.51 -22.51 -19.68
CA LYS A 227 7.46 -23.18 -20.58
C LYS A 227 8.59 -23.95 -19.89
N SER A 228 8.58 -24.06 -18.56
CA SER A 228 9.50 -24.99 -17.89
C SER A 228 8.94 -26.41 -18.01
N PRO A 229 9.57 -27.33 -18.77
CA PRO A 229 9.12 -28.72 -18.79
C PRO A 229 9.19 -29.28 -17.37
N SER A 230 8.11 -29.93 -16.93
CA SER A 230 8.07 -30.68 -15.68
C SER A 230 9.29 -31.61 -15.61
N PRO A 231 9.99 -31.72 -14.47
CA PRO A 231 11.10 -32.66 -14.34
C PRO A 231 10.60 -34.07 -14.62
N PRO A 232 11.38 -34.88 -15.37
CA PRO A 232 10.98 -36.24 -15.71
C PRO A 232 10.68 -37.06 -14.45
N PRO A 233 9.69 -37.92 -14.44
CA PRO A 233 9.35 -38.75 -13.30
C PRO A 233 10.59 -39.54 -12.86
N LYS A 234 10.91 -39.52 -11.59
CA LYS A 234 12.01 -40.30 -11.01
C LYS A 234 11.74 -41.77 -11.26
N GLU A 235 12.56 -42.41 -12.11
CA GLU A 235 12.53 -43.86 -12.30
C GLU A 235 12.69 -44.55 -10.94
N SER A 236 11.68 -45.33 -10.56
CA SER A 236 11.75 -46.22 -9.41
C SER A 236 12.72 -47.36 -9.72
N LYS A 237 13.91 -47.32 -9.14
CA LYS A 237 14.83 -48.47 -9.19
C LYS A 237 14.17 -49.66 -8.47
N SER A 238 13.61 -50.57 -9.25
CA SER A 238 13.15 -51.87 -8.75
C SER A 238 14.38 -52.68 -8.30
N SER A 239 14.50 -52.92 -7.02
CA SER A 239 15.49 -53.83 -6.46
C SER A 239 15.10 -55.26 -6.79
N LYS A 240 15.72 -55.86 -7.80
CA LYS A 240 15.71 -57.33 -7.97
C LYS A 240 16.50 -57.95 -6.82
N LYS A 241 15.81 -58.50 -5.82
CA LYS A 241 16.39 -59.49 -4.92
C LYS A 241 16.52 -60.78 -5.68
N GLY A 242 17.75 -61.15 -6.08
CA GLY A 242 18.10 -62.50 -6.52
C GLY A 242 18.09 -63.44 -5.30
N LYS A 243 17.38 -64.54 -5.46
CA LYS A 243 17.50 -65.72 -4.61
C LYS A 243 18.75 -66.52 -5.04
N LEU A 244 19.54 -66.88 -4.07
CA LEU A 244 20.25 -68.16 -3.99
C LEU A 244 20.45 -68.47 -2.54
#